data_009ab12f1fd899f2c5942c904a82243d
#
_entry.id   009ab12f1fd899f2c5942c904a82243d
#
_cell.length_a   1.000
_cell.length_b   1.000
_cell.length_c   1.000
_cell.angle_alpha   90.00
_cell.angle_beta   90.00
_cell.angle_gamma   90.00
#
_symmetry.space_group_name_H-M   'P 1'
#
loop_
_entity.id
_entity.type
_entity.pdbx_description
1 polymer ?
#
loop_
_entity_poly.entity_id
_entity_poly.type
_entity_poly.pdbx_seq_one_letter_code
_entity_poly.pdbx_strand_id
1 'polypeptide(L)'
;ETALDAIRSMSRLYPEAIAKLVEDKANGPAIIDTLRREITGIMPVSPGADSKEARAASVSPVFEAGQVFVPHPRWKPEIEDMLEEWIGFPNMPHDDNVDSMVYAVRKLTRRAKGPVIRF
;
A
#
# COMPACT_ATOMS: atom_id res chain seq x y z
N GLU A 1 12.91 0.40 16.42
CA GLU A 1 11.77 1.16 15.92
C GLU A 1 10.53 0.29 15.93
N THR A 2 9.43 0.78 16.49
CA THR A 2 8.15 0.07 16.50
C THR A 2 7.36 0.37 15.22
N ALA A 3 6.35 -0.45 14.94
CA ALA A 3 5.43 -0.19 13.83
C ALA A 3 4.72 1.17 13.99
N LEU A 4 4.32 1.52 15.22
CA LEU A 4 3.73 2.82 15.52
C LEU A 4 4.67 3.97 15.18
N ASP A 5 5.94 3.86 15.54
CA ASP A 5 6.94 4.88 15.24
C ASP A 5 7.17 5.04 13.73
N ALA A 6 7.21 3.91 13.02
CA ALA A 6 7.37 3.93 11.57
C ALA A 6 6.19 4.64 10.88
N ILE A 7 4.96 4.34 11.29
CA ILE A 7 3.77 4.96 10.72
C ILE A 7 3.72 6.45 11.04
N ARG A 8 4.07 6.83 12.27
CA ARG A 8 4.18 8.25 12.66
C ARG A 8 5.21 8.99 11.81
N SER A 9 6.38 8.39 11.62
CA SER A 9 7.45 8.97 10.80
C SER A 9 7.03 9.16 9.35
N MET A 10 6.42 8.14 8.75
CA MET A 10 5.92 8.21 7.38
C MET A 10 4.85 9.27 7.22
N SER A 11 3.95 9.41 8.20
CA SER A 11 2.90 10.43 8.15
C SER A 11 3.46 11.85 8.21
N ARG A 12 4.55 12.06 8.94
CA ARG A 12 5.24 13.36 8.98
C ARG A 12 6.01 13.63 7.68
N LEU A 13 6.57 12.59 7.08
CA LEU A 13 7.35 12.70 5.83
C LEU A 13 6.45 13.01 4.63
N TYR A 14 5.23 12.49 4.63
CA TYR A 14 4.26 12.67 3.55
C TYR A 14 2.96 13.30 4.07
N PRO A 15 2.99 14.58 4.48
CA PRO A 15 1.81 15.24 5.09
C PRO A 15 0.62 15.38 4.12
N GLU A 16 0.86 15.37 2.82
CA GLU A 16 -0.17 15.44 1.79
C GLU A 16 -0.91 14.11 1.56
N ALA A 17 -0.44 13.01 2.13
CA ALA A 17 -1.12 11.72 2.02
C ALA A 17 -2.41 11.72 2.85
N ILE A 18 -3.55 11.64 2.17
CA ILE A 18 -4.87 11.67 2.81
C ILE A 18 -5.22 10.34 3.43
N ALA A 19 -5.05 9.24 2.68
CA ALA A 19 -5.33 7.88 3.13
C ALA A 19 -4.03 7.17 3.53
N LYS A 20 -4.02 6.59 4.72
CA LYS A 20 -2.91 5.78 5.23
C LYS A 20 -3.44 4.38 5.47
N LEU A 21 -3.08 3.46 4.59
CA LEU A 21 -3.56 2.08 4.64
C LEU A 21 -2.70 1.28 5.60
N VAL A 22 -3.33 0.69 6.60
CA VAL A 22 -2.65 -0.12 7.62
C VAL A 22 -3.28 -1.50 7.65
N GLU A 23 -2.47 -2.53 7.47
CA GLU A 23 -2.97 -3.90 7.46
C GLU A 23 -3.48 -4.30 8.83
N ASP A 24 -4.71 -4.80 8.87
CA ASP A 24 -5.39 -5.26 10.08
C ASP A 24 -5.08 -6.74 10.31
N LYS A 25 -3.98 -7.01 11.01
CA LYS A 25 -3.56 -8.34 11.47
C LYS A 25 -3.76 -8.50 12.98
N ALA A 26 -3.33 -9.62 13.53
CA ALA A 26 -3.58 -10.04 14.90
C ALA A 26 -3.41 -8.94 15.97
N ASN A 27 -2.41 -8.08 15.85
CA ASN A 27 -2.18 -6.94 16.76
C ASN A 27 -2.66 -5.61 16.15
N GLY A 28 -3.21 -5.64 14.94
CA GLY A 28 -3.60 -4.46 14.19
C GLY A 28 -4.67 -3.61 14.85
N PRO A 29 -5.76 -4.18 15.39
CA PRO A 29 -6.83 -3.38 15.98
C PRO A 29 -6.37 -2.40 17.05
N ALA A 30 -5.51 -2.83 17.97
CA ALA A 30 -4.98 -1.98 19.03
C ALA A 30 -4.08 -0.86 18.46
N ILE A 31 -3.25 -1.18 17.47
CA ILE A 31 -2.39 -0.21 16.78
C ILE A 31 -3.25 0.79 16.03
N ILE A 32 -4.24 0.33 15.30
CA ILE A 32 -5.15 1.17 14.51
C ILE A 32 -5.92 2.13 15.42
N ASP A 33 -6.44 1.66 16.54
CA ASP A 33 -7.16 2.51 17.48
C ASP A 33 -6.27 3.62 18.05
N THR A 34 -5.03 3.30 18.39
CA THR A 34 -4.05 4.28 18.85
C THR A 34 -3.73 5.30 17.77
N LEU A 35 -3.48 4.84 16.55
CA LEU A 35 -3.13 5.72 15.42
C LEU A 35 -4.28 6.65 15.02
N ARG A 36 -5.51 6.17 15.05
CA ARG A 36 -6.69 6.99 14.71
C ARG A 36 -6.86 8.20 15.61
N ARG A 37 -6.38 8.13 16.85
CA ARG A 37 -6.42 9.25 17.78
C ARG A 37 -5.38 10.31 17.48
N GLU A 38 -4.30 9.94 16.80
CA GLU A 38 -3.15 10.82 16.54
C GLU A 38 -3.08 11.29 15.08
N ILE A 39 -3.49 10.44 14.16
CA ILE A 39 -3.25 10.63 12.72
C ILE A 39 -4.56 10.54 11.96
N THR A 40 -4.86 11.58 11.18
CA THR A 40 -6.03 11.61 10.32
C THR A 40 -5.84 10.69 9.10
N GLY A 41 -6.90 10.00 8.72
CA GLY A 41 -6.91 9.23 7.48
C GLY A 41 -6.39 7.80 7.58
N ILE A 42 -6.22 7.29 8.79
CA ILE A 42 -5.86 5.87 9.00
C ILE A 42 -7.03 4.99 8.54
N MET A 43 -6.75 4.10 7.60
CA MET A 43 -7.73 3.17 7.04
C MET A 43 -7.22 1.73 7.22
N PRO A 44 -7.91 0.91 8.02
CA PRO A 44 -7.54 -0.50 8.12
C PRO A 44 -7.85 -1.23 6.81
N VAL A 45 -6.95 -2.11 6.41
CA VAL A 45 -7.16 -3.00 5.26
C VAL A 45 -6.97 -4.45 5.70
N SER A 46 -7.84 -5.32 5.23
CA SER A 46 -7.74 -6.74 5.51
C SER A 46 -7.14 -7.47 4.31
N PRO A 47 -6.22 -8.43 4.52
CA PRO A 47 -5.69 -9.25 3.43
C PRO A 47 -6.77 -10.13 2.79
N GLY A 48 -7.86 -10.42 3.50
CA GLY A 48 -8.91 -11.31 3.01
C GLY A 48 -8.48 -12.77 3.01
N ALA A 49 -9.24 -13.59 2.29
CA ALA A 49 -9.00 -15.03 2.19
C ALA A 49 -8.06 -15.42 1.04
N ASP A 50 -7.80 -14.51 0.10
CA ASP A 50 -6.94 -14.78 -1.04
C ASP A 50 -5.47 -14.88 -0.65
N SER A 51 -4.70 -15.69 -1.39
CA SER A 51 -3.26 -15.75 -1.25
C SER A 51 -2.59 -14.44 -1.69
N LYS A 52 -1.34 -14.24 -1.27
CA LYS A 52 -0.55 -13.11 -1.76
C LYS A 52 -0.44 -13.09 -3.28
N GLU A 53 -0.23 -14.26 -3.88
CA GLU A 53 -0.13 -14.43 -5.33
C GLU A 53 -1.43 -14.01 -6.02
N ALA A 54 -2.58 -14.42 -5.48
CA ALA A 54 -3.88 -14.01 -6.01
C ALA A 54 -4.12 -12.51 -5.89
N ARG A 55 -3.73 -11.92 -4.75
CA ARG A 55 -3.82 -10.47 -4.56
C ARG A 55 -2.94 -9.71 -5.54
N ALA A 56 -1.71 -10.14 -5.73
CA ALA A 56 -0.81 -9.52 -6.70
C ALA A 56 -1.34 -9.64 -8.13
N ALA A 57 -1.84 -10.82 -8.50
CA ALA A 57 -2.44 -11.06 -9.81
C ALA A 57 -3.62 -10.12 -10.08
N SER A 58 -4.37 -9.75 -9.05
CA SER A 58 -5.55 -8.88 -9.19
C SER A 58 -5.21 -7.47 -9.68
N VAL A 59 -3.98 -6.99 -9.48
CA VAL A 59 -3.54 -5.66 -9.93
C VAL A 59 -2.64 -5.71 -11.17
N SER A 60 -2.28 -6.91 -11.65
CA SER A 60 -1.46 -7.07 -12.85
C SER A 60 -1.99 -6.32 -14.07
N PRO A 61 -3.31 -6.30 -14.34
CA PRO A 61 -3.83 -5.54 -15.49
C PRO A 61 -3.49 -4.06 -15.46
N VAL A 62 -3.39 -3.45 -14.30
CA VAL A 62 -3.03 -2.03 -14.15
C VAL A 62 -1.58 -1.79 -14.58
N PHE A 63 -0.68 -2.72 -14.22
CA PHE A 63 0.72 -2.68 -14.66
C PHE A 63 0.86 -2.93 -16.16
N GLU A 64 0.15 -3.92 -16.67
CA GLU A 64 0.17 -4.24 -18.12
C GLU A 64 -0.34 -3.09 -18.96
N ALA A 65 -1.30 -2.31 -18.47
CA ALA A 65 -1.81 -1.12 -19.11
C ALA A 65 -0.87 0.09 -19.05
N GLY A 66 0.28 -0.04 -18.37
CA GLY A 66 1.24 1.05 -18.22
C GLY A 66 0.76 2.20 -17.33
N GLN A 67 -0.15 1.92 -16.39
CA GLN A 67 -0.74 2.94 -15.52
C GLN A 67 0.01 3.14 -14.20
N VAL A 68 1.07 2.38 -13.96
CA VAL A 68 1.88 2.49 -12.75
C VAL A 68 3.21 3.16 -13.07
N PHE A 69 3.48 4.25 -12.39
CA PHE A 69 4.71 5.02 -12.53
C PHE A 69 5.48 4.99 -11.23
N VAL A 70 6.78 4.77 -11.31
CA VAL A 70 7.67 4.80 -10.14
C VAL A 70 8.79 5.80 -10.40
N PRO A 71 9.34 6.44 -9.34
CA PRO A 71 10.46 7.34 -9.52
C PRO A 71 11.69 6.60 -10.03
N HIS A 72 12.51 7.27 -10.81
CA HIS A 72 13.77 6.69 -11.28
C HIS A 72 14.73 6.49 -10.08
N PRO A 73 15.52 5.41 -10.06
CA PRO A 73 16.48 5.17 -8.97
C PRO A 73 17.48 6.29 -8.73
N ARG A 74 17.76 7.10 -9.73
CA ARG A 74 18.62 8.29 -9.56
C ARG A 74 18.00 9.32 -8.62
N TRP A 75 16.68 9.40 -8.60
CA TRP A 75 15.97 10.34 -7.73
C TRP A 75 15.65 9.75 -6.36
N LYS A 76 15.36 8.45 -6.34
CA LYS A 76 15.04 7.68 -5.13
C LYS A 76 15.74 6.33 -5.19
N PRO A 77 17.00 6.25 -4.72
CA PRO A 77 17.75 4.99 -4.75
C PRO A 77 17.05 3.84 -4.02
N GLU A 78 16.29 4.13 -2.98
CA GLU A 78 15.55 3.15 -2.20
C GLU A 78 14.45 2.42 -3.00
N ILE A 79 14.06 2.94 -4.16
CA ILE A 79 13.06 2.28 -5.01
C ILE A 79 13.58 0.96 -5.60
N GLU A 80 14.90 0.80 -5.72
CA GLU A 80 15.49 -0.40 -6.30
C GLU A 80 15.14 -1.66 -5.51
N ASP A 81 15.23 -1.62 -4.20
CA ASP A 81 14.89 -2.76 -3.34
C ASP A 81 13.42 -3.15 -3.49
N MET A 82 12.55 -2.16 -3.54
CA MET A 82 11.12 -2.37 -3.75
C MET A 82 10.83 -3.01 -5.12
N LEU A 83 11.47 -2.52 -6.17
CA LEU A 83 11.33 -3.08 -7.52
C LEU A 83 11.84 -4.51 -7.61
N GLU A 84 12.93 -4.83 -6.93
CA GLU A 84 13.46 -6.19 -6.85
C GLU A 84 12.44 -7.15 -6.22
N GLU A 85 11.80 -6.74 -5.12
CA GLU A 85 10.75 -7.53 -4.49
C GLU A 85 9.56 -7.74 -5.43
N TRP A 86 9.13 -6.71 -6.14
CA TRP A 86 8.00 -6.83 -7.08
C TRP A 86 8.32 -7.75 -8.25
N ILE A 87 9.51 -7.60 -8.84
CA ILE A 87 9.93 -8.40 -10.00
C ILE A 87 10.20 -9.86 -9.60
N GLY A 88 10.83 -10.07 -8.45
CA GLY A 88 11.19 -11.41 -7.97
C GLY A 88 10.06 -12.16 -7.30
N PHE A 89 8.95 -11.52 -6.98
CA PHE A 89 7.81 -12.15 -6.32
C PHE A 89 7.27 -13.33 -7.16
N PRO A 90 6.95 -14.48 -6.54
CA PRO A 90 6.92 -14.78 -5.11
C PRO A 90 8.23 -15.40 -4.55
N ASN A 91 9.34 -15.33 -5.26
CA ASN A 91 10.57 -16.06 -4.95
C ASN A 91 11.60 -15.26 -4.16
N MET A 92 11.22 -14.11 -3.63
CA MET A 92 12.10 -13.26 -2.84
C MET A 92 11.99 -13.56 -1.35
N PRO A 93 13.09 -13.39 -0.56
CA PRO A 93 13.04 -13.61 0.89
C PRO A 93 12.11 -12.63 1.62
N HIS A 94 11.90 -11.44 1.07
CA HIS A 94 10.99 -10.43 1.60
C HIS A 94 9.99 -10.02 0.54
N ASP A 95 8.72 -9.86 0.92
CA ASP A 95 7.64 -9.52 -0.01
C ASP A 95 6.62 -8.51 0.58
N ASP A 96 6.99 -7.84 1.67
CA ASP A 96 6.11 -6.87 2.33
C ASP A 96 5.76 -5.69 1.42
N ASN A 97 6.67 -5.28 0.56
CA ASN A 97 6.41 -4.21 -0.42
C ASN A 97 5.42 -4.63 -1.51
N VAL A 98 5.25 -5.94 -1.75
CA VAL A 98 4.24 -6.44 -2.68
C VAL A 98 2.84 -6.17 -2.13
N ASP A 99 2.57 -6.50 -0.88
CA ASP A 99 1.27 -6.24 -0.27
C ASP A 99 0.97 -4.73 -0.18
N SER A 100 1.94 -3.92 0.22
CA SER A 100 1.79 -2.47 0.26
C SER A 100 1.41 -1.90 -1.11
N MET A 101 2.07 -2.36 -2.16
CA MET A 101 1.77 -1.97 -3.54
C MET A 101 0.36 -2.39 -3.94
N VAL A 102 -0.03 -3.63 -3.65
CA VAL A 102 -1.36 -4.15 -4.00
C VAL A 102 -2.45 -3.31 -3.34
N TYR A 103 -2.34 -3.01 -2.05
CA TYR A 103 -3.32 -2.18 -1.35
C TYR A 103 -3.39 -0.77 -1.94
N ALA A 104 -2.25 -0.17 -2.24
CA ALA A 104 -2.20 1.16 -2.83
C ALA A 104 -2.85 1.20 -4.22
N VAL A 105 -2.50 0.25 -5.09
CA VAL A 105 -3.06 0.18 -6.45
C VAL A 105 -4.56 -0.07 -6.42
N ARG A 106 -5.03 -0.99 -5.57
CA ARG A 106 -6.46 -1.23 -5.40
C ARG A 106 -7.21 0.02 -4.94
N LYS A 107 -6.65 0.74 -3.97
CA LYS A 107 -7.26 1.97 -3.46
C LYS A 107 -7.35 3.04 -4.55
N LEU A 108 -6.28 3.24 -5.29
CA LEU A 108 -6.18 4.28 -6.32
C LEU A 108 -7.00 3.98 -7.57
N THR A 109 -7.24 2.71 -7.86
CA THR A 109 -8.02 2.28 -9.04
C THR A 109 -9.48 2.00 -8.71
N ARG A 110 -9.85 2.01 -7.44
CA ARG A 110 -11.23 1.76 -7.02
C ARG A 110 -12.11 2.94 -7.44
N ARG A 111 -13.16 2.65 -8.19
CA ARG A 111 -14.15 3.66 -8.54
C ARG A 111 -14.91 4.09 -7.29
N ALA A 112 -15.13 5.40 -7.14
CA ALA A 112 -15.99 5.92 -6.11
C ALA A 112 -17.39 5.32 -6.26
N LYS A 113 -17.98 4.87 -5.15
CA LYS A 113 -19.39 4.46 -5.12
C LYS A 113 -20.22 5.73 -5.06
N GLY A 114 -21.03 5.98 -6.07
CA GLY A 114 -21.90 7.15 -6.13
C GLY A 114 -22.32 7.46 -7.55
N PRO A 115 -23.16 8.49 -7.75
CA PRO A 115 -23.57 8.86 -9.10
C PRO A 115 -22.36 9.24 -9.94
N VAL A 116 -22.25 8.60 -11.10
CA VAL A 116 -21.20 8.92 -12.07
C VAL A 116 -21.71 10.06 -12.92
N ILE A 117 -21.05 11.22 -12.79
CA ILE A 117 -21.30 12.35 -13.66
C ILE A 117 -20.50 12.14 -14.94
N ARG A 118 -21.19 12.01 -16.06
CA ARG A 118 -20.56 11.92 -17.38
C ARG A 118 -20.70 13.26 -18.08
N PHE A 119 -19.63 13.73 -18.58
CA PHE A 119 -19.58 14.96 -19.37
C PHE A 119 -19.49 14.63 -20.85
#